data_7792b28637f31926c93a33d092426b45
#
_entry.id   7792b28637f31926c93a33d092426b45
#
_cell.length_a   1.000
_cell.length_b   1.000
_cell.length_c   1.000
_cell.angle_alpha   90.00
_cell.angle_beta   90.00
_cell.angle_gamma   90.00
#
_symmetry.space_group_name_H-M   'P 1'
#
loop_
_entity.id
_entity.type
_entity.pdbx_description
1 polymer ?
#
loop_
_entity_poly.entity_id
_entity_poly.type
_entity_poly.pdbx_seq_one_letter_code
_entity_poly.pdbx_strand_id
1 'polypeptide(L)'
;MAAIALAAVPTAWSWSAHSMLTRAAVGDEPAMQATVQTEELLDFITAERTGLARLLGDIEARASRELPAYTPFPASLAFDRQAQGPALRESFLRALRVNPAVPLGLYRQPASGERPSGRPVLNVSDYSLVAVDLAGAPIESLRPGESITALDVLATASDEPDYGLDIGLYTNNAGPLGALYGFGEQPFGNPALSYGSQAPFHMAFQHEDPVIALAAPFSLRSQAAYRELQYTSLARYAFAHGHAYWGWRFAGLALHYVQDLAQPYHARMIPGQGTLSTILLNIFGSEADRNGALMLLSNRHLVLEVYAYEALKDTQGASRTLFEAALTGQSGGSTRNQAPTYHRMWLYDVVAMGGYAAAAELDTIVSQAFPARYVDDPAFDYGLAREQGSDPWDPYQGALNAESRARLDTALALRYRVLGGEIRSYIAYVSDPAAVLHARKAPVDMRGPMYLAALLVFLGGIVALIIFVRPKRTA
;
A
#
# COMPACT_ATOMS: atom_id res chain seq x y z
N MET A 1 12.50 -7.62 26.91
CA MET A 1 11.43 -7.52 25.89
C MET A 1 11.97 -8.17 24.64
N ALA A 2 11.46 -9.35 24.28
CA ALA A 2 11.85 -9.98 23.04
C ALA A 2 11.25 -9.16 21.90
N ALA A 3 12.08 -8.57 21.06
CA ALA A 3 11.65 -8.01 19.79
C ALA A 3 10.98 -9.14 19.02
N ILE A 4 9.73 -8.93 18.60
CA ILE A 4 9.10 -9.80 17.61
C ILE A 4 9.90 -9.59 16.33
N ALA A 5 10.86 -10.47 16.06
CA ALA A 5 11.42 -10.60 14.75
C ALA A 5 10.27 -11.10 13.87
N LEU A 6 9.62 -10.19 13.15
CA LEU A 6 8.72 -10.55 12.07
C LEU A 6 9.58 -11.29 11.05
N ALA A 7 9.53 -12.62 11.12
CA ALA A 7 10.14 -13.47 10.13
C ALA A 7 9.62 -13.09 8.73
N ALA A 8 10.47 -13.30 7.78
CA ALA A 8 10.30 -13.07 6.37
C ALA A 8 8.85 -13.15 5.89
N VAL A 9 8.27 -12.02 5.53
CA VAL A 9 7.22 -12.02 4.52
C VAL A 9 7.97 -12.10 3.20
N PRO A 10 7.91 -13.22 2.49
CA PRO A 10 8.57 -13.31 1.20
C PRO A 10 7.76 -12.54 0.18
N THR A 11 8.49 -11.89 -0.68
CA THR A 11 8.11 -11.39 -2.00
C THR A 11 6.74 -10.74 -2.15
N ALA A 12 6.83 -9.64 -2.46
CA ALA A 12 6.04 -8.64 -3.06
C ALA A 12 5.13 -9.08 -4.19
N TRP A 13 3.98 -9.33 -3.80
CA TRP A 13 2.81 -9.24 -4.61
C TRP A 13 1.80 -8.42 -3.78
N SER A 14 2.13 -7.17 -3.56
CA SER A 14 1.17 -6.13 -3.19
C SER A 14 0.04 -6.17 -4.21
N TRP A 15 -1.18 -5.70 -3.94
CA TRP A 15 -2.22 -5.65 -4.99
C TRP A 15 -1.58 -5.34 -6.37
N SER A 16 -0.83 -6.25 -6.95
CA SER A 16 -0.01 -6.05 -8.14
C SER A 16 -0.85 -5.72 -9.40
N ALA A 17 -2.05 -5.20 -9.16
CA ALA A 17 -3.04 -4.82 -10.16
C ALA A 17 -3.43 -3.34 -10.05
N HIS A 18 -2.63 -2.48 -9.44
CA HIS A 18 -2.99 -1.07 -9.21
C HIS A 18 -3.42 -0.35 -10.49
N SER A 19 -2.70 -0.56 -11.59
CA SER A 19 -3.06 -0.01 -12.90
C SER A 19 -4.41 -0.53 -13.41
N MET A 20 -4.71 -1.82 -13.22
CA MET A 20 -6.00 -2.40 -13.63
C MET A 20 -7.14 -1.87 -12.76
N LEU A 21 -6.95 -1.78 -11.45
CA LEU A 21 -7.92 -1.20 -10.51
C LEU A 21 -8.20 0.27 -10.85
N THR A 22 -7.14 1.04 -11.12
CA THR A 22 -7.24 2.46 -11.52
C THR A 22 -8.04 2.61 -12.81
N ARG A 23 -7.69 1.84 -13.86
CA ARG A 23 -8.41 1.87 -15.16
C ARG A 23 -9.88 1.53 -15.01
N ALA A 24 -10.20 0.49 -14.25
CA ALA A 24 -11.58 0.08 -14.02
C ALA A 24 -12.37 1.12 -13.22
N ALA A 25 -11.75 1.76 -12.22
CA ALA A 25 -12.46 2.69 -11.33
C ALA A 25 -12.81 4.04 -11.99
N VAL A 26 -11.93 4.57 -12.85
CA VAL A 26 -12.05 5.93 -13.40
C VAL A 26 -11.93 6.03 -14.92
N GLY A 27 -11.78 4.91 -15.63
CA GLY A 27 -11.56 4.92 -17.07
C GLY A 27 -12.71 5.54 -17.89
N ASP A 28 -13.92 5.59 -17.36
CA ASP A 28 -15.09 6.22 -17.97
C ASP A 28 -15.26 7.71 -17.61
N GLU A 29 -14.40 8.26 -16.74
CA GLU A 29 -14.43 9.67 -16.37
C GLU A 29 -13.89 10.55 -17.51
N PRO A 30 -14.61 11.62 -17.93
CA PRO A 30 -14.18 12.45 -19.06
C PRO A 30 -12.77 13.07 -18.88
N ALA A 31 -12.38 13.42 -17.66
CA ALA A 31 -11.06 13.96 -17.38
C ALA A 31 -9.92 12.96 -17.68
N MET A 32 -10.19 11.65 -17.59
CA MET A 32 -9.23 10.58 -17.87
C MET A 32 -8.95 10.41 -19.39
N GLN A 33 -9.86 10.86 -20.24
CA GLN A 33 -9.70 10.82 -21.68
C GLN A 33 -8.94 12.05 -22.22
N ALA A 34 -8.69 13.06 -21.39
CA ALA A 34 -7.90 14.21 -21.78
C ALA A 34 -6.46 13.79 -22.10
N THR A 35 -5.88 14.39 -23.15
CA THR A 35 -4.47 14.15 -23.50
C THR A 35 -3.56 15.13 -22.78
N VAL A 36 -2.41 14.62 -22.35
CA VAL A 36 -1.31 15.40 -21.79
C VAL A 36 -0.03 15.15 -22.59
N GLN A 37 0.90 16.09 -22.55
CA GLN A 37 2.21 15.93 -23.17
C GLN A 37 3.17 15.35 -22.15
N THR A 38 3.88 14.28 -22.52
CA THR A 38 4.93 13.70 -21.68
C THR A 38 6.05 14.72 -21.43
N GLU A 39 6.54 14.76 -20.20
CA GLU A 39 7.55 15.70 -19.74
C GLU A 39 8.60 14.98 -18.91
N GLU A 40 9.89 15.20 -19.21
CA GLU A 40 10.99 14.64 -18.42
C GLU A 40 10.98 15.17 -16.98
N LEU A 41 11.34 14.32 -16.00
CA LEU A 41 11.41 14.73 -14.60
C LEU A 41 12.37 15.91 -14.40
N LEU A 42 13.48 15.90 -15.10
CA LEU A 42 14.49 16.95 -14.98
C LEU A 42 13.98 18.31 -15.50
N ASP A 43 13.16 18.31 -16.55
CA ASP A 43 12.57 19.53 -17.12
C ASP A 43 11.58 20.15 -16.12
N PHE A 44 10.67 19.34 -15.56
CA PHE A 44 9.75 19.77 -14.51
C PHE A 44 10.50 20.35 -13.29
N ILE A 45 11.48 19.62 -12.75
CA ILE A 45 12.25 20.08 -11.59
C ILE A 45 13.01 21.37 -11.92
N THR A 46 13.55 21.49 -13.14
CA THR A 46 14.31 22.67 -13.56
C THR A 46 13.41 23.88 -13.65
N ALA A 47 12.21 23.75 -14.21
CA ALA A 47 11.23 24.83 -14.31
C ALA A 47 10.76 25.29 -12.92
N GLU A 48 10.50 24.34 -12.01
CA GLU A 48 9.80 24.59 -10.75
C GLU A 48 10.72 24.58 -9.50
N ARG A 49 12.04 24.59 -9.65
CA ARG A 49 13.01 24.39 -8.56
C ARG A 49 12.77 25.26 -7.31
N THR A 50 12.33 26.51 -7.49
CA THR A 50 12.09 27.44 -6.36
C THR A 50 10.79 27.12 -5.65
N GLY A 51 9.74 26.81 -6.39
CA GLY A 51 8.44 26.42 -5.85
C GLY A 51 8.51 25.07 -5.16
N LEU A 52 9.19 24.08 -5.77
CA LEU A 52 9.40 22.76 -5.20
C LEU A 52 10.19 22.81 -3.89
N ALA A 53 11.23 23.64 -3.79
CA ALA A 53 11.99 23.79 -2.54
C ALA A 53 11.09 24.29 -1.39
N ARG A 54 10.16 25.21 -1.66
CA ARG A 54 9.18 25.68 -0.68
C ARG A 54 8.16 24.60 -0.35
N LEU A 55 7.59 23.97 -1.37
CA LEU A 55 6.58 22.92 -1.23
C LEU A 55 7.10 21.76 -0.37
N LEU A 56 8.32 21.28 -0.62
CA LEU A 56 8.92 20.19 0.16
C LEU A 56 9.07 20.59 1.64
N GLY A 57 9.47 21.82 1.93
CA GLY A 57 9.50 22.34 3.30
C GLY A 57 8.11 22.38 3.96
N ASP A 58 7.08 22.78 3.21
CA ASP A 58 5.69 22.82 3.69
C ASP A 58 5.14 21.40 3.95
N ILE A 59 5.47 20.43 3.09
CA ILE A 59 5.12 19.02 3.27
C ILE A 59 5.71 18.48 4.58
N GLU A 60 7.01 18.70 4.81
CA GLU A 60 7.69 18.24 6.02
C GLU A 60 7.11 18.90 7.29
N ALA A 61 6.88 20.20 7.24
CA ALA A 61 6.25 20.94 8.33
C ALA A 61 4.83 20.45 8.63
N ARG A 62 4.08 20.05 7.58
CA ARG A 62 2.75 19.48 7.73
C ARG A 62 2.82 18.06 8.27
N ALA A 63 3.68 17.20 7.72
CA ALA A 63 3.87 15.82 8.17
C ALA A 63 4.24 15.77 9.66
N SER A 64 5.15 16.63 10.10
CA SER A 64 5.56 16.75 11.51
C SER A 64 4.40 17.10 12.46
N ARG A 65 3.43 17.90 12.00
CA ARG A 65 2.29 18.30 12.84
C ARG A 65 1.12 17.30 12.80
N GLU A 66 0.94 16.59 11.68
CA GLU A 66 -0.31 15.86 11.42
C GLU A 66 -0.15 14.33 11.47
N LEU A 67 1.04 13.81 11.18
CA LEU A 67 1.24 12.36 11.08
C LEU A 67 1.69 11.74 12.39
N PRO A 68 1.04 10.67 12.86
CA PRO A 68 1.32 10.08 14.17
C PRO A 68 2.69 9.39 14.27
N ALA A 69 3.25 8.93 13.14
CA ALA A 69 4.52 8.22 13.08
C ALA A 69 5.58 8.98 12.27
N TYR A 70 5.45 10.31 12.19
CA TYR A 70 6.41 11.12 11.46
C TYR A 70 7.83 10.94 11.97
N THR A 71 8.73 10.68 11.04
CA THR A 71 10.18 10.59 11.32
C THR A 71 10.84 11.88 10.84
N PRO A 72 11.53 12.62 11.74
CA PRO A 72 12.15 13.91 11.42
C PRO A 72 13.01 13.88 10.15
N PHE A 73 12.86 14.90 9.32
CA PHE A 73 13.58 15.01 8.05
C PHE A 73 15.05 15.41 8.30
N PRO A 74 16.03 14.62 7.78
CA PRO A 74 17.43 15.00 7.88
C PRO A 74 17.75 16.24 7.04
N ALA A 75 18.31 17.29 7.67
CA ALA A 75 18.66 18.54 6.97
C ALA A 75 19.61 18.33 5.77
N SER A 76 20.43 17.28 5.81
CA SER A 76 21.34 16.89 4.71
C SER A 76 20.62 16.44 3.44
N LEU A 77 19.33 16.13 3.51
CA LEU A 77 18.50 15.75 2.36
C LEU A 77 17.70 16.92 1.78
N ALA A 78 17.87 18.13 2.29
CA ALA A 78 17.19 19.32 1.77
C ALA A 78 17.45 19.47 0.26
N PHE A 79 16.40 19.80 -0.49
CA PHE A 79 16.49 19.95 -1.94
C PHE A 79 17.45 21.08 -2.31
N ASP A 80 18.55 20.71 -2.96
CA ASP A 80 19.53 21.66 -3.48
C ASP A 80 19.05 22.22 -4.84
N ARG A 81 18.33 23.33 -4.80
CA ARG A 81 17.84 24.01 -6.00
C ARG A 81 18.96 24.65 -6.87
N GLN A 82 20.22 24.68 -6.41
CA GLN A 82 21.35 25.21 -7.19
C GLN A 82 22.02 24.10 -8.00
N ALA A 83 21.80 22.84 -7.67
CA ALA A 83 22.31 21.71 -8.45
C ALA A 83 21.82 21.77 -9.90
N GLN A 84 22.51 21.10 -10.80
CA GLN A 84 22.22 21.07 -12.24
C GLN A 84 22.18 19.64 -12.76
N GLY A 85 21.40 19.40 -13.82
CA GLY A 85 21.34 18.13 -14.53
C GLY A 85 21.06 16.94 -13.62
N PRO A 86 21.82 15.83 -13.74
CA PRO A 86 21.61 14.63 -12.94
C PRO A 86 21.67 14.88 -11.42
N ALA A 87 22.54 15.81 -10.96
CA ALA A 87 22.66 16.15 -9.53
C ALA A 87 21.40 16.85 -9.00
N LEU A 88 20.72 17.67 -9.82
CA LEU A 88 19.43 18.29 -9.46
C LEU A 88 18.34 17.21 -9.28
N ARG A 89 18.27 16.26 -10.24
CA ARG A 89 17.35 15.11 -10.15
C ARG A 89 17.60 14.29 -8.89
N GLU A 90 18.86 13.93 -8.65
CA GLU A 90 19.23 13.13 -7.47
C GLU A 90 18.87 13.87 -6.16
N SER A 91 19.19 15.17 -6.08
CA SER A 91 18.83 16.00 -4.93
C SER A 91 17.32 16.03 -4.68
N PHE A 92 16.51 16.13 -5.73
CA PHE A 92 15.05 16.09 -5.62
C PHE A 92 14.55 14.74 -5.08
N LEU A 93 15.02 13.62 -5.66
CA LEU A 93 14.63 12.28 -5.23
C LEU A 93 15.06 11.97 -3.79
N ARG A 94 16.24 12.44 -3.39
CA ARG A 94 16.70 12.35 -1.99
C ARG A 94 15.83 13.18 -1.05
N ALA A 95 15.40 14.36 -1.47
CA ALA A 95 14.48 15.19 -0.70
C ALA A 95 13.08 14.56 -0.58
N LEU A 96 12.67 13.75 -1.54
CA LEU A 96 11.47 12.91 -1.43
C LEU A 96 11.69 11.68 -0.52
N ARG A 97 12.91 11.42 -0.08
CA ARG A 97 13.29 10.21 0.69
C ARG A 97 12.87 8.93 -0.03
N VAL A 98 13.02 8.87 -1.36
CA VAL A 98 12.84 7.68 -2.18
C VAL A 98 14.17 7.15 -2.67
N ASN A 99 14.20 5.90 -3.14
CA ASN A 99 15.43 5.35 -3.71
C ASN A 99 15.79 6.10 -5.01
N PRO A 100 16.90 6.85 -5.08
CA PRO A 100 17.23 7.69 -6.23
C PRO A 100 17.66 6.88 -7.48
N ALA A 101 17.91 5.57 -7.32
CA ALA A 101 18.27 4.69 -8.42
C ALA A 101 17.06 4.30 -9.29
N VAL A 102 15.82 4.54 -8.82
CA VAL A 102 14.61 4.29 -9.62
C VAL A 102 14.65 5.16 -10.89
N PRO A 103 14.47 4.57 -12.07
CA PRO A 103 14.62 5.30 -13.34
C PRO A 103 13.64 6.47 -13.50
N LEU A 104 12.35 6.27 -13.20
CA LEU A 104 11.27 7.25 -13.42
C LEU A 104 11.34 7.86 -14.84
N GLY A 105 11.59 7.01 -15.84
CA GLY A 105 11.67 7.40 -17.25
C GLY A 105 10.28 7.67 -17.85
N LEU A 106 10.23 7.94 -19.14
CA LEU A 106 8.99 8.11 -19.88
C LEU A 106 8.52 6.77 -20.45
N TYR A 107 7.46 6.23 -19.90
CA TYR A 107 6.87 4.96 -20.32
C TYR A 107 5.39 4.89 -19.97
N ARG A 108 4.70 3.94 -20.56
CA ARG A 108 3.33 3.58 -20.21
C ARG A 108 3.17 2.07 -20.03
N GLN A 109 2.24 1.68 -19.21
CA GLN A 109 1.76 0.33 -19.07
C GLN A 109 0.43 0.19 -19.84
N PRO A 110 0.38 -0.59 -20.93
CA PRO A 110 -0.85 -0.84 -21.66
C PRO A 110 -1.90 -1.51 -20.79
N ALA A 111 -3.16 -1.33 -21.13
CA ALA A 111 -4.25 -2.07 -20.48
C ALA A 111 -4.13 -3.57 -20.77
N SER A 112 -4.56 -4.41 -19.82
CA SER A 112 -4.60 -5.86 -20.02
C SER A 112 -5.46 -6.22 -21.24
N GLY A 113 -4.86 -6.92 -22.20
CA GLY A 113 -5.50 -7.27 -23.49
C GLY A 113 -5.45 -6.18 -24.55
N GLU A 114 -4.82 -5.03 -24.29
CA GLU A 114 -4.59 -4.00 -25.30
C GLU A 114 -3.67 -4.52 -26.40
N ARG A 115 -3.95 -4.13 -27.64
CA ARG A 115 -3.08 -4.50 -28.78
C ARG A 115 -1.76 -3.72 -28.68
N PRO A 116 -0.60 -4.36 -29.04
CA PRO A 116 0.68 -3.67 -29.09
C PRO A 116 0.60 -2.40 -29.93
N SER A 117 1.09 -1.28 -29.40
CA SER A 117 1.06 0.02 -30.08
C SER A 117 2.13 0.16 -31.16
N GLY A 118 3.10 -0.76 -31.19
CA GLY A 118 4.31 -0.68 -32.01
C GLY A 118 5.45 0.18 -31.39
N ARG A 119 5.27 0.70 -30.18
CA ARG A 119 6.35 1.37 -29.43
C ARG A 119 7.41 0.35 -28.97
N PRO A 120 8.65 0.80 -28.75
CA PRO A 120 9.67 -0.05 -28.14
C PRO A 120 9.23 -0.52 -26.73
N VAL A 121 9.40 -1.82 -26.48
CA VAL A 121 9.17 -2.42 -25.16
C VAL A 121 10.45 -2.27 -24.34
N LEU A 122 10.31 -1.85 -23.08
CA LEU A 122 11.40 -1.70 -22.14
C LEU A 122 11.76 -3.02 -21.46
N ASN A 123 13.02 -3.19 -21.11
CA ASN A 123 13.41 -4.26 -20.19
C ASN A 123 13.04 -3.87 -18.75
N VAL A 124 12.90 -4.85 -17.86
CA VAL A 124 12.53 -4.60 -16.45
C VAL A 124 13.50 -3.60 -15.78
N SER A 125 14.80 -3.71 -16.04
CA SER A 125 15.81 -2.78 -15.52
C SER A 125 15.68 -1.32 -15.97
N ASP A 126 14.91 -1.06 -17.01
CA ASP A 126 14.72 0.30 -17.53
C ASP A 126 13.64 1.08 -16.77
N TYR A 127 12.81 0.40 -15.94
CA TYR A 127 11.74 1.03 -15.16
C TYR A 127 11.68 0.57 -13.69
N SER A 128 12.29 -0.55 -13.30
CA SER A 128 12.19 -1.16 -11.98
C SER A 128 13.56 -1.53 -11.40
N LEU A 129 13.71 -1.39 -10.08
CA LEU A 129 14.82 -1.96 -9.31
C LEU A 129 14.56 -3.40 -8.89
N VAL A 130 13.32 -3.86 -8.99
CA VAL A 130 12.94 -5.25 -8.73
C VAL A 130 13.14 -6.05 -10.00
N ALA A 131 13.86 -7.16 -9.90
CA ALA A 131 14.23 -7.98 -11.07
C ALA A 131 13.05 -8.77 -11.68
N VAL A 132 11.91 -8.80 -10.99
CA VAL A 132 10.70 -9.52 -11.44
C VAL A 132 9.79 -8.54 -12.19
N ASP A 133 9.20 -9.00 -13.29
CA ASP A 133 8.20 -8.23 -14.03
C ASP A 133 6.89 -8.20 -13.23
N LEU A 134 6.64 -7.08 -12.55
CA LEU A 134 5.43 -6.82 -11.78
C LEU A 134 4.31 -6.19 -12.64
N ALA A 135 4.63 -5.70 -13.82
CA ALA A 135 3.70 -4.95 -14.65
C ALA A 135 2.61 -5.85 -15.27
N GLY A 136 2.91 -7.14 -15.46
CA GLY A 136 1.97 -8.09 -16.08
C GLY A 136 1.58 -7.80 -17.53
N ALA A 137 2.19 -6.73 -18.11
CA ALA A 137 2.04 -6.31 -19.49
C ALA A 137 3.37 -5.69 -19.97
N PRO A 138 3.70 -5.74 -21.26
CA PRO A 138 4.89 -5.08 -21.78
C PRO A 138 4.85 -3.57 -21.53
N ILE A 139 5.83 -3.03 -20.84
CA ILE A 139 5.98 -1.59 -20.63
C ILE A 139 6.52 -0.97 -21.92
N GLU A 140 5.82 0.05 -22.43
CA GLU A 140 6.15 0.73 -23.69
C GLU A 140 6.84 2.07 -23.42
N SER A 141 7.97 2.30 -24.11
CA SER A 141 8.71 3.57 -24.05
C SER A 141 7.92 4.72 -24.68
N LEU A 142 8.00 5.91 -24.08
CA LEU A 142 7.47 7.17 -24.60
C LEU A 142 8.59 8.15 -24.88
N ARG A 143 8.31 9.16 -25.72
CA ARG A 143 9.24 10.24 -26.05
C ARG A 143 8.82 11.53 -25.37
N PRO A 144 9.74 12.44 -25.03
CA PRO A 144 9.38 13.78 -24.55
C PRO A 144 8.45 14.50 -25.54
N GLY A 145 7.41 15.16 -25.02
CA GLY A 145 6.40 15.85 -25.81
C GLY A 145 5.41 14.94 -26.55
N GLU A 146 5.41 13.64 -26.31
CA GLU A 146 4.43 12.72 -26.90
C GLU A 146 3.08 12.86 -26.20
N SER A 147 1.98 12.85 -26.97
CA SER A 147 0.63 12.88 -26.41
C SER A 147 0.21 11.51 -25.86
N ILE A 148 -0.27 11.51 -24.61
CA ILE A 148 -0.77 10.33 -23.90
C ILE A 148 -2.04 10.70 -23.13
N THR A 149 -2.94 9.74 -22.86
CA THR A 149 -4.13 10.01 -22.04
C THR A 149 -3.76 10.20 -20.57
N ALA A 150 -4.52 11.04 -19.87
CA ALA A 150 -4.41 11.18 -18.42
C ALA A 150 -4.57 9.83 -17.71
N LEU A 151 -5.48 8.97 -18.21
CA LEU A 151 -5.69 7.62 -17.69
C LEU A 151 -4.43 6.75 -17.78
N ASP A 152 -3.74 6.78 -18.93
CA ASP A 152 -2.51 5.98 -19.08
C ASP A 152 -1.41 6.44 -18.13
N VAL A 153 -1.25 7.76 -17.94
CA VAL A 153 -0.27 8.29 -16.98
C VAL A 153 -0.62 7.88 -15.55
N LEU A 154 -1.87 8.12 -15.13
CA LEU A 154 -2.35 7.81 -13.80
C LEU A 154 -2.24 6.32 -13.47
N ALA A 155 -2.72 5.46 -14.39
CA ALA A 155 -2.72 4.02 -14.20
C ALA A 155 -1.29 3.45 -14.19
N THR A 156 -0.42 3.86 -15.11
CA THR A 156 0.99 3.44 -15.10
C THR A 156 1.66 3.80 -13.78
N ALA A 157 1.46 5.04 -13.32
CA ALA A 157 2.10 5.54 -12.11
C ALA A 157 1.56 4.88 -10.83
N SER A 158 0.36 4.30 -10.86
CA SER A 158 -0.16 3.60 -9.69
C SER A 158 0.55 2.28 -9.38
N ASP A 159 1.30 1.69 -10.33
CA ASP A 159 2.16 0.52 -10.07
C ASP A 159 3.61 0.90 -9.72
N GLU A 160 4.05 2.14 -10.01
CA GLU A 160 5.46 2.55 -9.89
C GLU A 160 6.07 2.46 -8.48
N PRO A 161 5.36 2.69 -7.36
CA PRO A 161 5.94 2.50 -6.03
C PRO A 161 6.50 1.09 -5.81
N ASP A 162 5.85 0.06 -6.34
CA ASP A 162 6.32 -1.32 -6.28
C ASP A 162 7.59 -1.57 -7.11
N TYR A 163 7.93 -0.69 -8.03
CA TYR A 163 9.16 -0.79 -8.81
C TYR A 163 10.41 -0.37 -8.05
N GLY A 164 10.28 -0.12 -6.73
CA GLY A 164 11.40 0.04 -5.83
C GLY A 164 11.62 1.44 -5.28
N LEU A 165 10.62 2.35 -5.37
CA LEU A 165 10.71 3.68 -4.78
C LEU A 165 11.06 3.65 -3.29
N ASP A 166 10.56 2.66 -2.57
CA ASP A 166 10.67 2.53 -1.12
C ASP A 166 11.67 1.45 -0.65
N ILE A 167 12.49 0.91 -1.57
CA ILE A 167 13.48 -0.13 -1.24
C ILE A 167 14.73 0.46 -0.58
N GLY A 168 15.17 -0.18 0.52
CA GLY A 168 16.49 0.07 1.12
C GLY A 168 16.56 1.35 1.94
N LEU A 169 15.44 1.86 2.48
CA LEU A 169 15.37 3.16 3.12
C LEU A 169 15.57 3.13 4.65
N TYR A 170 15.67 1.95 5.26
CA TYR A 170 15.88 1.76 6.69
C TYR A 170 17.31 1.38 7.01
N THR A 171 17.78 1.70 8.23
CA THR A 171 19.19 1.52 8.64
C THR A 171 19.65 0.06 8.68
N ASN A 172 18.73 -0.88 8.84
CA ASN A 172 18.98 -2.32 8.84
C ASN A 172 18.68 -3.00 7.48
N ASN A 173 18.40 -2.21 6.43
CA ASN A 173 18.33 -2.74 5.07
C ASN A 173 19.73 -2.81 4.44
N ALA A 174 19.85 -3.58 3.35
CA ALA A 174 21.08 -3.62 2.58
C ALA A 174 21.37 -2.26 1.90
N GLY A 175 22.63 -1.85 1.89
CA GLY A 175 23.07 -0.63 1.20
C GLY A 175 23.15 0.61 2.11
N PRO A 176 23.63 1.74 1.55
CA PRO A 176 23.96 2.93 2.35
C PRO A 176 22.78 3.89 2.59
N LEU A 177 21.67 3.74 1.86
CA LEU A 177 20.58 4.74 1.84
C LEU A 177 19.91 4.89 3.20
N GLY A 178 19.66 3.79 3.91
CA GLY A 178 18.96 3.80 5.19
C GLY A 178 19.62 4.68 6.25
N ALA A 179 20.95 4.75 6.25
CA ALA A 179 21.69 5.63 7.14
C ALA A 179 21.48 7.13 6.83
N LEU A 180 21.14 7.47 5.58
CA LEU A 180 20.96 8.85 5.13
C LEU A 180 19.54 9.37 5.40
N TYR A 181 18.53 8.50 5.26
CA TYR A 181 17.13 8.92 5.24
C TYR A 181 16.48 9.13 6.62
N GLY A 182 17.13 8.64 7.68
CA GLY A 182 16.70 8.91 9.05
C GLY A 182 15.42 8.20 9.49
N PHE A 183 14.90 7.21 8.72
CA PHE A 183 13.73 6.43 9.12
C PHE A 183 14.02 5.49 10.32
N GLY A 184 15.31 5.28 10.65
CA GLY A 184 15.73 4.37 11.71
C GLY A 184 15.66 2.91 11.26
N GLU A 185 15.47 1.99 12.20
CA GLU A 185 15.28 0.57 11.90
C GLU A 185 13.87 0.32 11.35
N GLN A 186 13.78 -0.60 10.41
CA GLN A 186 12.52 -1.03 9.82
C GLN A 186 11.59 -1.61 10.90
N PRO A 187 10.36 -1.09 11.03
CA PRO A 187 9.48 -1.49 12.12
C PRO A 187 8.84 -2.87 11.91
N PHE A 188 8.55 -3.26 10.68
CA PHE A 188 7.95 -4.54 10.30
C PHE A 188 8.29 -4.88 8.84
N GLY A 189 7.97 -6.09 8.40
CA GLY A 189 8.48 -6.68 7.17
C GLY A 189 9.89 -7.28 7.37
N ASN A 190 10.40 -8.01 6.39
CA ASN A 190 11.72 -8.62 6.47
C ASN A 190 12.80 -7.67 5.92
N PRO A 191 13.67 -7.10 6.79
CA PRO A 191 14.70 -6.16 6.35
C PRO A 191 15.81 -6.79 5.50
N ALA A 192 15.96 -8.12 5.51
CA ALA A 192 16.95 -8.84 4.71
C ALA A 192 16.52 -9.00 3.25
N LEU A 193 15.22 -8.86 2.96
CA LEU A 193 14.69 -8.93 1.61
C LEU A 193 14.47 -7.52 1.08
N SER A 194 15.05 -7.21 -0.06
CA SER A 194 14.93 -5.89 -0.71
C SER A 194 13.48 -5.43 -0.78
N TYR A 195 12.61 -6.32 -1.19
CA TYR A 195 11.20 -6.05 -1.32
C TYR A 195 10.47 -5.96 0.04
N GLY A 196 10.79 -6.81 1.00
CA GLY A 196 10.24 -6.73 2.37
C GLY A 196 10.57 -5.40 3.06
N SER A 197 11.56 -4.66 2.56
CA SER A 197 11.91 -3.33 3.08
C SER A 197 10.86 -2.25 2.78
N GLN A 198 9.97 -2.48 1.82
CA GLN A 198 8.89 -1.56 1.46
C GLN A 198 7.67 -1.66 2.39
N ALA A 199 7.47 -2.77 3.10
CA ALA A 199 6.27 -3.03 3.89
C ALA A 199 5.80 -1.87 4.78
N PRO A 200 6.68 -1.10 5.48
CA PRO A 200 6.21 0.02 6.30
C PRO A 200 5.68 1.22 5.50
N PHE A 201 5.90 1.26 4.19
CA PHE A 201 5.32 2.28 3.32
C PHE A 201 3.97 1.84 2.75
N HIS A 202 3.76 0.53 2.57
CA HIS A 202 2.61 -0.05 1.90
C HIS A 202 1.52 -0.57 2.84
N MET A 203 1.80 -0.67 4.15
CA MET A 203 0.88 -1.19 5.16
C MET A 203 0.73 -0.22 6.33
N ALA A 204 -0.45 -0.21 6.97
CA ALA A 204 -0.71 0.63 8.14
C ALA A 204 -1.73 -0.01 9.08
N PHE A 205 -1.30 -0.31 10.30
CA PHE A 205 -2.09 -0.99 11.31
C PHE A 205 -2.67 -0.03 12.36
N GLN A 206 -3.14 1.14 11.91
CA GLN A 206 -3.58 2.24 12.77
C GLN A 206 -4.88 1.96 13.52
N HIS A 207 -5.63 0.94 13.10
CA HIS A 207 -6.93 0.57 13.66
C HIS A 207 -6.89 -0.71 14.51
N GLU A 208 -5.70 -1.26 14.72
CA GLU A 208 -5.55 -2.40 15.63
C GLU A 208 -6.05 -2.08 17.03
N ASP A 209 -6.51 -3.13 17.71
CA ASP A 209 -6.94 -3.03 19.11
C ASP A 209 -5.87 -2.32 19.96
N PRO A 210 -6.26 -1.36 20.81
CA PRO A 210 -5.32 -0.62 21.65
C PRO A 210 -4.39 -1.49 22.48
N VAL A 211 -4.82 -2.68 22.89
CA VAL A 211 -3.96 -3.61 23.63
C VAL A 211 -2.89 -4.21 22.72
N ILE A 212 -3.23 -4.53 21.47
CA ILE A 212 -2.26 -4.99 20.46
C ILE A 212 -1.27 -3.87 20.16
N ALA A 213 -1.75 -2.65 19.93
CA ALA A 213 -0.91 -1.48 19.66
C ALA A 213 0.03 -1.16 20.85
N LEU A 214 -0.40 -1.37 22.09
CA LEU A 214 0.44 -1.23 23.27
C LEU A 214 1.52 -2.33 23.36
N ALA A 215 1.17 -3.56 23.00
CA ALA A 215 2.10 -4.69 23.00
C ALA A 215 3.09 -4.66 21.83
N ALA A 216 2.69 -4.08 20.70
CA ALA A 216 3.45 -4.00 19.46
C ALA A 216 3.48 -2.55 18.89
N PRO A 217 4.06 -1.56 19.61
CA PRO A 217 4.00 -0.15 19.20
C PRO A 217 4.70 0.13 17.86
N PHE A 218 5.59 -0.76 17.43
CA PHE A 218 6.22 -0.69 16.12
C PHE A 218 5.21 -0.80 14.97
N SER A 219 4.08 -1.48 15.15
CA SER A 219 3.03 -1.65 14.14
C SER A 219 2.39 -0.33 13.70
N LEU A 220 2.45 0.69 14.56
CA LEU A 220 1.92 2.02 14.26
C LEU A 220 2.89 2.89 13.45
N ARG A 221 4.12 2.42 13.19
CA ARG A 221 5.18 3.19 12.51
C ARG A 221 5.12 3.04 10.98
N SER A 222 3.93 3.18 10.41
CA SER A 222 3.74 3.22 8.96
C SER A 222 4.13 4.57 8.37
N GLN A 223 4.63 4.55 7.14
CA GLN A 223 4.95 5.73 6.33
C GLN A 223 3.96 5.95 5.18
N ALA A 224 2.91 5.12 5.05
CA ALA A 224 1.95 5.21 3.94
C ALA A 224 1.28 6.59 3.85
N ALA A 225 0.83 7.15 4.99
CA ALA A 225 0.23 8.49 4.99
C ALA A 225 1.25 9.61 4.69
N TYR A 226 2.53 9.41 4.96
CA TYR A 226 3.58 10.34 4.54
C TYR A 226 3.73 10.33 3.01
N ARG A 227 3.75 9.17 2.38
CA ARG A 227 3.80 9.05 0.92
C ARG A 227 2.56 9.63 0.24
N GLU A 228 1.39 9.30 0.73
CA GLU A 228 0.14 9.85 0.20
C GLU A 228 0.12 11.38 0.29
N LEU A 229 0.44 11.96 1.45
CA LEU A 229 0.55 13.41 1.64
C LEU A 229 1.56 14.04 0.69
N GLN A 230 2.73 13.43 0.55
CA GLN A 230 3.83 13.94 -0.27
C GLN A 230 3.45 13.99 -1.75
N TYR A 231 3.00 12.86 -2.30
CA TYR A 231 2.66 12.78 -3.72
C TYR A 231 1.37 13.53 -4.06
N THR A 232 0.36 13.54 -3.18
CA THR A 232 -0.84 14.38 -3.35
C THR A 232 -0.48 15.87 -3.41
N SER A 233 0.43 16.32 -2.55
CA SER A 233 0.88 17.72 -2.55
C SER A 233 1.63 18.07 -3.82
N LEU A 234 2.52 17.18 -4.30
CA LEU A 234 3.24 17.33 -5.56
C LEU A 234 2.31 17.32 -6.77
N ALA A 235 1.31 16.44 -6.79
CA ALA A 235 0.32 16.35 -7.86
C ALA A 235 -0.45 17.68 -8.00
N ARG A 236 -0.99 18.17 -6.89
CA ARG A 236 -1.73 19.43 -6.87
C ARG A 236 -0.86 20.63 -7.26
N TYR A 237 0.40 20.64 -6.82
CA TYR A 237 1.37 21.65 -7.23
C TYR A 237 1.60 21.62 -8.75
N ALA A 238 1.87 20.44 -9.30
CA ALA A 238 2.11 20.27 -10.74
C ALA A 238 0.89 20.71 -11.58
N PHE A 239 -0.34 20.32 -11.19
CA PHE A 239 -1.55 20.80 -11.85
C PHE A 239 -1.69 22.33 -11.81
N ALA A 240 -1.44 22.94 -10.64
CA ALA A 240 -1.56 24.38 -10.46
C ALA A 240 -0.54 25.18 -11.28
N HIS A 241 0.58 24.56 -11.70
CA HIS A 241 1.65 25.20 -12.47
C HIS A 241 1.71 24.75 -13.94
N GLY A 242 0.68 24.00 -14.42
CA GLY A 242 0.56 23.64 -15.83
C GLY A 242 1.32 22.38 -16.25
N HIS A 243 1.91 21.64 -15.31
CA HIS A 243 2.63 20.38 -15.53
C HIS A 243 1.68 19.18 -15.43
N ALA A 244 0.70 19.09 -16.31
CA ALA A 244 -0.39 18.10 -16.21
C ALA A 244 0.12 16.65 -16.22
N TYR A 245 1.19 16.33 -16.97
CA TYR A 245 1.79 14.99 -16.98
C TYR A 245 2.28 14.61 -15.57
N TRP A 246 3.05 15.48 -14.92
CA TRP A 246 3.53 15.24 -13.55
C TRP A 246 2.41 15.31 -12.52
N GLY A 247 1.39 16.12 -12.77
CA GLY A 247 0.17 16.13 -11.95
C GLY A 247 -0.48 14.75 -11.88
N TRP A 248 -0.73 14.13 -13.01
CA TRP A 248 -1.30 12.78 -13.07
C TRP A 248 -0.34 11.71 -12.59
N ARG A 249 0.96 11.84 -12.88
CA ARG A 249 1.94 10.86 -12.44
C ARG A 249 2.08 10.85 -10.92
N PHE A 250 2.23 12.00 -10.26
CA PHE A 250 2.24 12.07 -8.80
C PHE A 250 0.91 11.64 -8.18
N ALA A 251 -0.22 11.94 -8.84
CA ALA A 251 -1.52 11.44 -8.40
C ALA A 251 -1.58 9.91 -8.42
N GLY A 252 -1.02 9.26 -9.45
CA GLY A 252 -0.89 7.81 -9.53
C GLY A 252 0.00 7.22 -8.43
N LEU A 253 1.16 7.84 -8.18
CA LEU A 253 2.03 7.43 -7.07
C LEU A 253 1.32 7.50 -5.70
N ALA A 254 0.53 8.54 -5.44
CA ALA A 254 -0.26 8.62 -4.21
C ALA A 254 -1.40 7.61 -4.17
N LEU A 255 -2.05 7.37 -5.33
CA LEU A 255 -3.16 6.45 -5.47
C LEU A 255 -2.76 5.00 -5.15
N HIS A 256 -1.51 4.62 -5.43
CA HIS A 256 -0.94 3.34 -5.02
C HIS A 256 -1.19 3.08 -3.53
N TYR A 257 -0.77 3.98 -2.66
CA TYR A 257 -0.93 3.81 -1.20
C TYR A 257 -2.40 3.84 -0.74
N VAL A 258 -3.26 4.52 -1.50
CA VAL A 258 -4.72 4.44 -1.29
C VAL A 258 -5.22 3.04 -1.58
N GLN A 259 -4.79 2.44 -2.67
CA GLN A 259 -5.19 1.08 -3.06
C GLN A 259 -4.61 0.04 -2.11
N ASP A 260 -3.36 0.20 -1.70
CA ASP A 260 -2.71 -0.64 -0.70
C ASP A 260 -3.50 -0.70 0.61
N LEU A 261 -3.80 0.45 1.21
CA LEU A 261 -4.48 0.48 2.49
C LEU A 261 -5.97 0.06 2.39
N ALA A 262 -6.51 0.00 1.19
CA ALA A 262 -7.80 -0.61 0.92
C ALA A 262 -7.76 -2.14 1.01
N GLN A 263 -6.59 -2.75 0.86
CA GLN A 263 -6.39 -4.19 0.96
C GLN A 263 -6.43 -4.60 2.45
N PRO A 264 -7.27 -5.58 2.82
CA PRO A 264 -7.49 -5.94 4.21
C PRO A 264 -6.25 -6.41 4.98
N TYR A 265 -5.33 -7.14 4.34
CA TYR A 265 -4.08 -7.59 4.95
C TYR A 265 -3.04 -6.47 5.10
N HIS A 266 -3.19 -5.35 4.37
CA HIS A 266 -2.37 -4.15 4.56
C HIS A 266 -2.85 -3.26 5.71
N ALA A 267 -4.10 -3.44 6.14
CA ALA A 267 -4.73 -2.60 7.16
C ALA A 267 -4.89 -3.28 8.53
N ARG A 268 -4.72 -4.62 8.60
CA ARG A 268 -4.84 -5.42 9.81
C ARG A 268 -3.71 -6.42 9.95
N MET A 269 -3.07 -6.44 11.13
CA MET A 269 -1.83 -7.20 11.36
C MET A 269 -2.04 -8.72 11.38
N ILE A 270 -3.12 -9.21 12.02
CA ILE A 270 -3.47 -10.64 12.06
C ILE A 270 -4.99 -10.79 11.94
N PRO A 271 -5.54 -10.77 10.70
CA PRO A 271 -6.98 -10.74 10.48
C PRO A 271 -7.77 -11.88 11.11
N GLY A 272 -7.34 -13.11 11.03
CA GLY A 272 -8.08 -14.29 11.52
C GLY A 272 -8.01 -14.52 13.04
N GLN A 273 -7.27 -13.69 13.78
CA GLN A 273 -7.11 -13.84 15.23
C GLN A 273 -7.82 -12.75 16.02
N GLY A 274 -8.50 -13.15 17.11
CA GLY A 274 -9.05 -12.20 18.06
C GLY A 274 -7.97 -11.61 18.96
N THR A 275 -8.21 -10.43 19.55
CA THR A 275 -7.29 -9.73 20.46
C THR A 275 -6.73 -10.64 21.56
N LEU A 276 -7.59 -11.44 22.19
CA LEU A 276 -7.16 -12.34 23.28
C LEU A 276 -6.21 -13.42 22.78
N SER A 277 -6.50 -14.08 21.64
CA SER A 277 -5.62 -15.12 21.07
C SER A 277 -4.27 -14.52 20.64
N THR A 278 -4.25 -13.32 20.09
CA THR A 278 -3.01 -12.60 19.74
C THR A 278 -2.18 -12.29 20.98
N ILE A 279 -2.80 -11.83 22.07
CA ILE A 279 -2.11 -11.58 23.34
C ILE A 279 -1.55 -12.89 23.92
N LEU A 280 -2.34 -13.96 23.96
CA LEU A 280 -1.91 -15.26 24.47
C LEU A 280 -0.75 -15.84 23.64
N LEU A 281 -0.81 -15.72 22.32
CA LEU A 281 0.28 -16.13 21.43
C LEU A 281 1.57 -15.34 21.71
N ASN A 282 1.48 -14.04 21.97
CA ASN A 282 2.65 -13.22 22.27
C ASN A 282 3.25 -13.48 23.65
N ILE A 283 2.43 -13.75 24.67
CA ILE A 283 2.89 -13.97 26.05
C ILE A 283 3.37 -15.42 26.27
N PHE A 284 2.63 -16.39 25.76
CA PHE A 284 2.84 -17.81 26.09
C PHE A 284 3.28 -18.64 24.88
N GLY A 285 3.11 -18.13 23.63
CA GLY A 285 3.55 -18.85 22.44
C GLY A 285 5.07 -18.92 22.35
N SER A 286 5.57 -20.03 21.80
CA SER A 286 6.97 -20.15 21.43
C SER A 286 7.31 -19.24 20.24
N GLU A 287 8.58 -19.07 19.93
CA GLU A 287 9.01 -18.40 18.71
C GLU A 287 8.47 -19.11 17.46
N ALA A 288 8.44 -20.43 17.47
CA ALA A 288 7.88 -21.22 16.37
C ALA A 288 6.38 -20.96 16.17
N ASP A 289 5.60 -20.83 17.25
CA ASP A 289 4.16 -20.51 17.14
C ASP A 289 3.93 -19.11 16.53
N ARG A 290 4.73 -18.14 16.94
CA ARG A 290 4.65 -16.76 16.39
C ARG A 290 5.06 -16.72 14.92
N ASN A 291 6.16 -17.38 14.58
CA ASN A 291 6.63 -17.47 13.20
C ASN A 291 5.63 -18.23 12.32
N GLY A 292 5.00 -19.29 12.85
CA GLY A 292 3.94 -20.01 12.16
C GLY A 292 2.72 -19.12 11.86
N ALA A 293 2.27 -18.33 12.84
CA ALA A 293 1.16 -17.41 12.63
C ALA A 293 1.46 -16.34 11.56
N LEU A 294 2.70 -15.83 11.54
CA LEU A 294 3.15 -14.88 10.52
C LEU A 294 3.26 -15.53 9.13
N MET A 295 3.70 -16.79 9.06
CA MET A 295 3.75 -17.53 7.80
C MET A 295 2.36 -17.74 7.21
N LEU A 296 1.39 -18.15 8.03
CA LEU A 296 -0.01 -18.29 7.59
C LEU A 296 -0.58 -16.97 7.09
N LEU A 297 -0.32 -15.86 7.80
CA LEU A 297 -0.73 -14.53 7.37
C LEU A 297 -0.13 -14.18 6.00
N SER A 298 1.19 -14.37 5.84
CA SER A 298 1.90 -14.13 4.60
C SER A 298 1.33 -14.94 3.43
N ASN A 299 1.12 -16.23 3.66
CA ASN A 299 0.58 -17.12 2.64
C ASN A 299 -0.83 -16.73 2.21
N ARG A 300 -1.74 -16.47 3.16
CA ARG A 300 -3.12 -16.05 2.86
C ARG A 300 -3.17 -14.72 2.12
N HIS A 301 -2.35 -13.76 2.56
CA HIS A 301 -2.19 -12.49 1.90
C HIS A 301 -1.80 -12.68 0.43
N LEU A 302 -0.69 -13.40 0.18
CA LEU A 302 -0.18 -13.63 -1.15
C LEU A 302 -1.14 -14.43 -2.04
N VAL A 303 -1.77 -15.48 -1.50
CA VAL A 303 -2.77 -16.28 -2.24
C VAL A 303 -3.94 -15.42 -2.70
N LEU A 304 -4.43 -14.50 -1.84
CA LEU A 304 -5.50 -13.58 -2.21
C LEU A 304 -5.07 -12.61 -3.31
N GLU A 305 -3.87 -12.07 -3.21
CA GLU A 305 -3.36 -11.09 -4.18
C GLU A 305 -3.13 -11.71 -5.55
N VAL A 306 -2.50 -12.89 -5.58
CA VAL A 306 -2.34 -13.63 -6.84
C VAL A 306 -3.70 -13.97 -7.46
N TYR A 307 -4.66 -14.42 -6.63
CA TYR A 307 -6.02 -14.67 -7.13
C TYR A 307 -6.65 -13.44 -7.75
N ALA A 308 -6.61 -12.32 -7.06
CA ALA A 308 -7.21 -11.07 -7.50
C ALA A 308 -6.54 -10.53 -8.78
N TYR A 309 -5.20 -10.60 -8.83
CA TYR A 309 -4.42 -10.21 -10.00
C TYR A 309 -4.75 -11.04 -11.24
N GLU A 310 -4.68 -12.37 -11.12
CA GLU A 310 -4.98 -13.25 -12.27
C GLU A 310 -6.44 -13.15 -12.70
N ALA A 311 -7.37 -12.96 -11.75
CA ALA A 311 -8.77 -12.71 -12.06
C ALA A 311 -8.98 -11.42 -12.86
N LEU A 312 -8.29 -10.32 -12.51
CA LEU A 312 -8.35 -9.05 -13.23
C LEU A 312 -7.64 -9.10 -14.59
N LYS A 313 -6.64 -9.95 -14.74
CA LYS A 313 -5.90 -10.15 -15.97
C LYS A 313 -6.68 -10.99 -16.99
N ASP A 314 -7.55 -11.88 -16.55
CA ASP A 314 -8.37 -12.74 -17.42
C ASP A 314 -9.46 -11.93 -18.12
N THR A 315 -9.16 -11.47 -19.34
CA THR A 315 -10.07 -10.61 -20.13
C THR A 315 -11.42 -11.25 -20.50
N GLN A 316 -11.57 -12.54 -20.32
CA GLN A 316 -12.81 -13.30 -20.58
C GLN A 316 -13.45 -13.82 -19.29
N GLY A 317 -12.82 -13.55 -18.13
CA GLY A 317 -13.22 -14.08 -16.84
C GLY A 317 -14.50 -13.45 -16.29
N ALA A 318 -15.37 -14.27 -15.72
CA ALA A 318 -16.57 -13.78 -15.02
C ALA A 318 -16.21 -12.96 -13.77
N SER A 319 -15.14 -13.36 -13.06
CA SER A 319 -14.62 -12.63 -11.89
C SER A 319 -14.17 -11.22 -12.28
N ARG A 320 -13.43 -11.06 -13.38
CA ARG A 320 -13.05 -9.74 -13.90
C ARG A 320 -14.27 -8.86 -14.18
N THR A 321 -15.25 -9.39 -14.89
CA THR A 321 -16.49 -8.65 -15.21
C THR A 321 -17.18 -8.15 -13.94
N LEU A 322 -17.25 -9.00 -12.90
CA LEU A 322 -17.83 -8.65 -11.61
C LEU A 322 -17.01 -7.56 -10.89
N PHE A 323 -15.67 -7.68 -10.91
CA PHE A 323 -14.77 -6.74 -10.24
C PHE A 323 -14.78 -5.36 -10.91
N GLU A 324 -14.70 -5.31 -12.22
CA GLU A 324 -14.79 -4.06 -12.99
C GLU A 324 -16.15 -3.38 -12.79
N ALA A 325 -17.26 -4.13 -12.82
CA ALA A 325 -18.59 -3.58 -12.53
C ALA A 325 -18.70 -3.04 -11.07
N ALA A 326 -18.02 -3.67 -10.14
CA ALA A 326 -17.96 -3.20 -8.76
C ALA A 326 -17.13 -1.90 -8.63
N LEU A 327 -15.95 -1.85 -9.24
CA LEU A 327 -15.06 -0.67 -9.24
C LEU A 327 -15.72 0.55 -9.91
N THR A 328 -16.39 0.37 -11.05
CA THR A 328 -17.14 1.44 -11.71
C THR A 328 -18.34 1.93 -10.90
N GLY A 329 -18.84 1.12 -9.96
CA GLY A 329 -20.04 1.41 -9.18
C GLY A 329 -21.34 1.25 -9.99
N GLN A 330 -21.30 0.61 -11.15
CA GLN A 330 -22.48 0.41 -12.04
C GLN A 330 -23.31 -0.83 -11.68
N SER A 331 -22.89 -1.63 -10.73
CA SER A 331 -23.62 -2.82 -10.32
C SER A 331 -24.89 -2.48 -9.54
N GLY A 332 -26.07 -2.82 -10.09
CA GLY A 332 -27.34 -2.86 -9.37
C GLY A 332 -28.24 -1.65 -9.43
N GLY A 333 -28.16 -0.79 -10.45
CA GLY A 333 -29.15 0.29 -10.69
C GLY A 333 -29.18 1.40 -9.60
N SER A 334 -28.23 1.41 -8.71
CA SER A 334 -28.06 2.41 -7.68
C SER A 334 -27.12 3.54 -8.18
N THR A 335 -27.37 4.77 -7.73
CA THR A 335 -26.42 5.86 -7.89
C THR A 335 -25.03 5.42 -7.47
N ARG A 336 -23.99 5.76 -8.25
CA ARG A 336 -22.57 5.50 -7.93
C ARG A 336 -22.33 5.80 -6.45
N ASN A 337 -21.74 4.85 -5.72
CA ASN A 337 -21.39 5.05 -4.33
C ASN A 337 -20.58 6.34 -4.19
N GLN A 338 -21.10 7.29 -3.42
CA GLN A 338 -20.34 8.46 -3.03
C GLN A 338 -19.40 8.04 -1.89
N ALA A 339 -18.11 8.06 -2.16
CA ALA A 339 -17.12 7.93 -1.10
C ALA A 339 -17.14 9.18 -0.20
N PRO A 340 -16.73 9.04 1.06
CA PRO A 340 -16.53 10.19 1.93
C PRO A 340 -15.58 11.21 1.29
N THR A 341 -15.92 12.50 1.39
CA THR A 341 -15.11 13.58 0.86
C THR A 341 -13.68 13.52 1.42
N TYR A 342 -12.69 13.71 0.54
CA TYR A 342 -11.30 13.72 0.94
C TYR A 342 -11.04 14.81 2.00
N HIS A 343 -10.31 14.43 3.06
CA HIS A 343 -9.99 15.31 4.18
C HIS A 343 -8.61 14.95 4.79
N ARG A 344 -8.13 15.73 5.75
CA ARG A 344 -6.91 15.37 6.48
C ARG A 344 -7.03 14.00 7.13
N MET A 345 -6.00 13.16 6.98
CA MET A 345 -5.97 11.77 7.46
C MET A 345 -7.01 10.84 6.83
N TRP A 346 -7.59 11.24 5.68
CA TRP A 346 -8.59 10.44 4.96
C TRP A 346 -8.09 9.02 4.64
N LEU A 347 -6.81 8.88 4.30
CA LEU A 347 -6.19 7.58 4.04
C LEU A 347 -6.35 6.62 5.22
N TYR A 348 -6.17 7.09 6.46
CA TYR A 348 -6.36 6.25 7.64
C TYR A 348 -7.83 6.17 8.06
N ASP A 349 -8.51 7.33 8.15
CA ASP A 349 -9.86 7.41 8.72
C ASP A 349 -10.93 6.75 7.84
N VAL A 350 -10.70 6.61 6.54
CA VAL A 350 -11.65 6.05 5.57
C VAL A 350 -11.10 4.76 4.96
N VAL A 351 -9.98 4.84 4.28
CA VAL A 351 -9.48 3.74 3.44
C VAL A 351 -8.96 2.59 4.30
N ALA A 352 -8.00 2.85 5.19
CA ALA A 352 -7.44 1.83 6.07
C ALA A 352 -8.50 1.28 7.05
N MET A 353 -9.42 2.13 7.53
CA MET A 353 -10.55 1.67 8.35
C MET A 353 -11.45 0.69 7.57
N GLY A 354 -11.70 0.96 6.29
CA GLY A 354 -12.46 0.06 5.41
C GLY A 354 -11.75 -1.28 5.21
N GLY A 355 -10.45 -1.26 4.95
CA GLY A 355 -9.60 -2.46 4.85
C GLY A 355 -9.61 -3.27 6.15
N TYR A 356 -9.38 -2.61 7.28
CA TYR A 356 -9.41 -3.22 8.62
C TYR A 356 -10.75 -3.89 8.92
N ALA A 357 -11.87 -3.21 8.65
CA ALA A 357 -13.21 -3.74 8.92
C ALA A 357 -13.53 -5.00 8.10
N ALA A 358 -13.05 -5.08 6.86
CA ALA A 358 -13.27 -6.24 5.99
C ALA A 358 -12.34 -7.43 6.30
N ALA A 359 -11.25 -7.22 7.02
CA ALA A 359 -10.14 -8.17 7.10
C ALA A 359 -10.51 -9.52 7.73
N ALA A 360 -11.28 -9.53 8.83
CA ALA A 360 -11.58 -10.78 9.54
C ALA A 360 -12.51 -11.70 8.73
N GLU A 361 -13.50 -11.14 8.05
CA GLU A 361 -14.41 -11.91 7.19
C GLU A 361 -13.66 -12.44 5.97
N LEU A 362 -12.86 -11.60 5.32
CA LEU A 362 -12.11 -11.99 4.13
C LEU A 362 -11.08 -13.09 4.46
N ASP A 363 -10.35 -12.98 5.58
CA ASP A 363 -9.41 -14.03 6.02
C ASP A 363 -10.10 -15.37 6.25
N THR A 364 -11.31 -15.34 6.84
CA THR A 364 -12.13 -16.55 7.01
C THR A 364 -12.52 -17.16 5.66
N ILE A 365 -12.89 -16.33 4.69
CA ILE A 365 -13.23 -16.80 3.33
C ILE A 365 -12.01 -17.39 2.64
N VAL A 366 -10.85 -16.71 2.70
CA VAL A 366 -9.59 -17.17 2.12
C VAL A 366 -9.17 -18.51 2.69
N SER A 367 -9.17 -18.66 4.03
CA SER A 367 -8.78 -19.91 4.69
C SER A 367 -9.69 -21.10 4.35
N GLN A 368 -10.96 -20.84 4.01
CA GLN A 368 -11.93 -21.86 3.62
C GLN A 368 -11.96 -22.15 2.11
N ALA A 369 -11.54 -21.19 1.29
CA ALA A 369 -11.62 -21.31 -0.16
C ALA A 369 -10.45 -22.10 -0.75
N PHE A 370 -9.24 -21.94 -0.20
CA PHE A 370 -8.03 -22.47 -0.79
C PHE A 370 -7.54 -23.76 -0.08
N PRO A 371 -6.72 -24.59 -0.75
CA PRO A 371 -6.21 -25.82 -0.13
C PRO A 371 -5.37 -25.50 1.11
N ALA A 372 -5.55 -26.32 2.17
CA ALA A 372 -4.92 -26.12 3.48
C ALA A 372 -3.39 -25.93 3.42
N ARG A 373 -2.70 -26.60 2.47
CA ARG A 373 -1.26 -26.42 2.26
C ARG A 373 -0.87 -24.95 2.09
N TYR A 374 -1.69 -24.15 1.40
CA TYR A 374 -1.38 -22.77 1.05
C TYR A 374 -1.91 -21.73 2.06
N VAL A 375 -2.82 -22.13 2.92
CA VAL A 375 -3.50 -21.18 3.84
C VAL A 375 -3.48 -21.60 5.31
N ASP A 376 -3.16 -22.88 5.62
CA ASP A 376 -3.19 -23.44 6.99
C ASP A 376 -1.93 -24.20 7.37
N ASP A 377 -0.95 -24.37 6.47
CA ASP A 377 0.32 -25.02 6.78
C ASP A 377 1.40 -23.96 7.09
N PRO A 378 1.79 -23.78 8.37
CA PRO A 378 2.80 -22.80 8.75
C PRO A 378 4.24 -23.23 8.40
N ALA A 379 4.45 -24.48 7.96
CA ALA A 379 5.76 -24.96 7.51
C ALA A 379 5.99 -24.73 6.01
N PHE A 380 4.96 -24.37 5.27
CA PHE A 380 5.05 -24.09 3.83
C PHE A 380 5.10 -22.58 3.58
N ASP A 381 6.11 -22.13 2.83
CA ASP A 381 6.27 -20.76 2.38
C ASP A 381 5.87 -20.67 0.90
N TYR A 382 4.65 -20.20 0.65
CA TYR A 382 4.11 -20.06 -0.71
C TYR A 382 4.85 -19.00 -1.53
N GLY A 383 5.25 -17.91 -0.88
CA GLY A 383 5.98 -16.83 -1.54
C GLY A 383 7.33 -17.31 -2.06
N LEU A 384 8.11 -17.97 -1.22
CA LEU A 384 9.40 -18.53 -1.59
C LEU A 384 9.26 -19.61 -2.67
N ALA A 385 8.25 -20.48 -2.53
CA ALA A 385 8.00 -21.56 -3.50
C ALA A 385 7.67 -20.99 -4.89
N ARG A 386 6.90 -19.90 -4.95
CA ARG A 386 6.58 -19.19 -6.20
C ARG A 386 7.81 -18.50 -6.80
N GLU A 387 8.57 -17.78 -5.99
CA GLU A 387 9.80 -17.10 -6.42
C GLU A 387 10.81 -18.07 -7.05
N GLN A 388 10.95 -19.23 -6.44
CA GLN A 388 11.85 -20.28 -6.93
C GLN A 388 11.28 -21.11 -8.09
N GLY A 389 10.01 -20.89 -8.46
CA GLY A 389 9.32 -21.73 -9.44
C GLY A 389 9.17 -23.19 -9.02
N SER A 390 9.25 -23.47 -7.70
CA SER A 390 9.20 -24.85 -7.17
C SER A 390 7.77 -25.34 -6.96
N ASP A 391 6.77 -24.47 -6.95
CA ASP A 391 5.35 -24.81 -6.90
C ASP A 391 4.59 -24.06 -8.01
N PRO A 392 4.04 -24.77 -9.03
CA PRO A 392 3.33 -24.17 -10.14
C PRO A 392 1.86 -23.84 -9.84
N TRP A 393 1.39 -24.09 -8.61
CA TRP A 393 -0.01 -23.89 -8.28
C TRP A 393 -0.40 -22.40 -8.39
N ASP A 394 -1.50 -22.16 -9.08
CA ASP A 394 -2.09 -20.85 -9.29
C ASP A 394 -3.45 -20.77 -8.57
N PRO A 395 -3.66 -19.79 -7.67
CA PRO A 395 -4.91 -19.66 -6.92
C PRO A 395 -6.15 -19.44 -7.79
N TYR A 396 -6.00 -18.78 -8.93
CA TYR A 396 -7.11 -18.48 -9.84
C TYR A 396 -7.45 -19.66 -10.76
N GLN A 397 -6.42 -20.32 -11.31
CA GLN A 397 -6.56 -21.50 -12.17
C GLN A 397 -6.76 -22.77 -11.37
N GLY A 398 -6.29 -22.80 -10.13
CA GLY A 398 -6.47 -23.93 -9.20
C GLY A 398 -7.95 -24.19 -8.94
N ALA A 399 -8.29 -25.47 -8.69
CA ALA A 399 -9.66 -25.93 -8.60
C ALA A 399 -10.39 -25.43 -7.33
N LEU A 400 -10.77 -24.16 -7.31
CA LEU A 400 -11.82 -23.72 -6.40
C LEU A 400 -13.15 -24.31 -6.87
N ASN A 401 -13.91 -24.91 -5.93
CA ASN A 401 -15.28 -25.25 -6.25
C ASN A 401 -16.11 -23.97 -6.50
N ALA A 402 -17.20 -24.10 -7.25
CA ALA A 402 -18.00 -22.96 -7.71
C ALA A 402 -18.55 -22.11 -6.56
N GLU A 403 -18.89 -22.73 -5.42
CA GLU A 403 -19.41 -22.04 -4.24
C GLU A 403 -18.32 -21.20 -3.57
N SER A 404 -17.13 -21.77 -3.33
CA SER A 404 -15.98 -21.05 -2.76
C SER A 404 -15.55 -19.88 -3.63
N ARG A 405 -15.49 -20.08 -4.97
CA ARG A 405 -15.20 -19.01 -5.93
C ARG A 405 -16.23 -17.90 -5.86
N ALA A 406 -17.52 -18.23 -5.91
CA ALA A 406 -18.58 -17.22 -5.88
C ALA A 406 -18.56 -16.41 -4.56
N ARG A 407 -18.28 -17.07 -3.45
CA ARG A 407 -18.18 -16.43 -2.13
C ARG A 407 -16.98 -15.49 -2.06
N LEU A 408 -15.81 -15.90 -2.54
CA LEU A 408 -14.59 -15.10 -2.60
C LEU A 408 -14.77 -13.90 -3.54
N ASP A 409 -15.28 -14.13 -4.76
CA ASP A 409 -15.55 -13.08 -5.74
C ASP A 409 -16.54 -12.04 -5.22
N THR A 410 -17.58 -12.48 -4.50
CA THR A 410 -18.55 -11.57 -3.89
C THR A 410 -17.90 -10.69 -2.81
N ALA A 411 -17.07 -11.27 -1.95
CA ALA A 411 -16.36 -10.51 -0.91
C ALA A 411 -15.38 -9.49 -1.52
N LEU A 412 -14.61 -9.89 -2.53
CA LEU A 412 -13.72 -8.99 -3.27
C LEU A 412 -14.50 -7.88 -4.00
N ALA A 413 -15.61 -8.21 -4.68
CA ALA A 413 -16.44 -7.22 -5.37
C ALA A 413 -17.02 -6.19 -4.40
N LEU A 414 -17.41 -6.59 -3.18
CA LEU A 414 -17.86 -5.64 -2.16
C LEU A 414 -16.75 -4.66 -1.78
N ARG A 415 -15.51 -5.16 -1.57
CA ARG A 415 -14.37 -4.29 -1.27
C ARG A 415 -14.00 -3.39 -2.46
N TYR A 416 -14.00 -3.92 -3.68
CA TYR A 416 -13.74 -3.15 -4.90
C TYR A 416 -14.79 -2.07 -5.17
N ARG A 417 -16.05 -2.29 -4.80
CA ARG A 417 -17.08 -1.24 -4.88
C ARG A 417 -16.74 -0.06 -3.97
N VAL A 418 -16.27 -0.32 -2.76
CA VAL A 418 -15.83 0.72 -1.82
C VAL A 418 -14.59 1.42 -2.37
N LEU A 419 -13.59 0.64 -2.78
CA LEU A 419 -12.34 1.15 -3.36
C LEU A 419 -12.58 2.04 -4.59
N GLY A 420 -13.47 1.64 -5.51
CA GLY A 420 -13.80 2.45 -6.68
C GLY A 420 -14.35 3.84 -6.29
N GLY A 421 -15.16 3.91 -5.24
CA GLY A 421 -15.61 5.18 -4.66
C GLY A 421 -14.46 5.98 -4.03
N GLU A 422 -13.56 5.31 -3.31
CA GLU A 422 -12.38 5.92 -2.70
C GLU A 422 -11.44 6.51 -3.76
N ILE A 423 -11.17 5.77 -4.84
CA ILE A 423 -10.36 6.25 -5.98
C ILE A 423 -10.99 7.51 -6.59
N ARG A 424 -12.29 7.49 -6.89
CA ARG A 424 -12.98 8.66 -7.46
C ARG A 424 -12.96 9.88 -6.53
N SER A 425 -13.14 9.67 -5.22
CA SER A 425 -13.07 10.77 -4.23
C SER A 425 -11.67 11.38 -4.18
N TYR A 426 -10.63 10.54 -4.23
CA TYR A 426 -9.25 11.00 -4.29
C TYR A 426 -8.97 11.80 -5.57
N ILE A 427 -9.36 11.28 -6.74
CA ILE A 427 -9.16 11.93 -8.04
C ILE A 427 -9.90 13.27 -8.10
N ALA A 428 -11.14 13.33 -7.63
CA ALA A 428 -11.91 14.59 -7.58
C ALA A 428 -11.22 15.67 -6.72
N TYR A 429 -10.54 15.27 -5.63
CA TYR A 429 -9.78 16.21 -4.81
C TYR A 429 -8.46 16.63 -5.47
N VAL A 430 -7.69 15.69 -5.99
CA VAL A 430 -6.32 15.96 -6.45
C VAL A 430 -6.30 16.75 -7.75
N SER A 431 -7.27 16.53 -8.63
CA SER A 431 -7.33 17.18 -9.95
C SER A 431 -8.06 18.54 -9.95
N ASP A 432 -8.78 18.90 -8.89
CA ASP A 432 -9.42 20.19 -8.76
C ASP A 432 -8.56 21.17 -7.96
N PRO A 433 -7.92 22.17 -8.60
CA PRO A 433 -7.12 23.18 -7.90
C PRO A 433 -7.92 23.97 -6.84
N ALA A 434 -9.24 24.12 -7.05
CA ALA A 434 -10.13 24.84 -6.13
C ALA A 434 -10.60 23.99 -4.95
N ALA A 435 -10.40 22.67 -4.99
CA ALA A 435 -10.80 21.78 -3.90
C ALA A 435 -10.08 22.16 -2.60
N VAL A 436 -10.88 22.42 -1.56
CA VAL A 436 -10.38 22.77 -0.22
C VAL A 436 -10.18 21.50 0.59
N LEU A 437 -9.02 21.41 1.25
CA LEU A 437 -8.77 20.34 2.19
C LEU A 437 -9.61 20.55 3.45
N HIS A 438 -10.62 19.72 3.62
CA HIS A 438 -11.46 19.76 4.80
C HIS A 438 -10.68 19.39 6.06
N ALA A 439 -10.98 20.09 7.17
CA ALA A 439 -10.44 19.71 8.47
C ALA A 439 -10.98 18.31 8.83
N ARG A 440 -10.12 17.49 9.42
CA ARG A 440 -10.54 16.24 10.05
C ARG A 440 -11.64 16.59 11.08
N LYS A 441 -12.83 16.01 10.97
CA LYS A 441 -13.68 15.85 12.16
C LYS A 441 -12.94 14.84 13.02
N ALA A 442 -12.15 15.32 13.96
CA ALA A 442 -11.39 14.42 14.83
C ALA A 442 -12.37 13.41 15.43
N PRO A 443 -12.23 12.10 15.21
CA PRO A 443 -12.89 11.15 16.07
C PRO A 443 -12.45 11.51 17.49
N VAL A 444 -13.36 11.48 18.44
CA VAL A 444 -13.00 11.63 19.85
C VAL A 444 -11.89 10.62 20.09
N ASP A 445 -10.69 11.09 20.42
CA ASP A 445 -9.57 10.18 20.66
C ASP A 445 -9.84 9.40 21.95
N MET A 446 -10.53 8.28 21.76
CA MET A 446 -10.85 7.33 22.84
C MET A 446 -9.65 6.43 23.19
N ARG A 447 -8.52 6.55 22.47
CA ARG A 447 -7.35 5.68 22.71
C ARG A 447 -6.84 5.82 24.15
N GLY A 448 -6.71 7.03 24.65
CA GLY A 448 -6.28 7.26 26.04
C GLY A 448 -7.19 6.58 27.08
N PRO A 449 -8.51 6.82 27.07
CA PRO A 449 -9.44 6.10 27.94
C PRO A 449 -9.47 4.58 27.70
N MET A 450 -9.37 4.11 26.45
CA MET A 450 -9.31 2.68 26.12
C MET A 450 -8.03 2.02 26.60
N TYR A 451 -6.85 2.68 26.47
CA TYR A 451 -5.59 2.20 27.04
C TYR A 451 -5.66 2.08 28.55
N LEU A 452 -6.24 3.06 29.22
CA LEU A 452 -6.43 3.01 30.66
C LEU A 452 -7.38 1.87 31.08
N ALA A 453 -8.50 1.70 30.38
CA ALA A 453 -9.42 0.60 30.63
C ALA A 453 -8.77 -0.78 30.37
N ALA A 454 -8.05 -0.94 29.27
CA ALA A 454 -7.30 -2.16 28.94
C ALA A 454 -6.24 -2.47 29.99
N LEU A 455 -5.49 -1.45 30.46
CA LEU A 455 -4.50 -1.60 31.51
C LEU A 455 -5.14 -2.03 32.83
N LEU A 456 -6.26 -1.45 33.22
CA LEU A 456 -6.99 -1.82 34.43
C LEU A 456 -7.52 -3.27 34.37
N VAL A 457 -8.06 -3.69 33.22
CA VAL A 457 -8.50 -5.09 33.00
C VAL A 457 -7.30 -6.04 33.07
N PHE A 458 -6.18 -5.70 32.47
CA PHE A 458 -4.95 -6.50 32.50
C PHE A 458 -4.38 -6.63 33.92
N LEU A 459 -4.28 -5.53 34.66
CA LEU A 459 -3.83 -5.52 36.06
C LEU A 459 -4.80 -6.28 36.97
N GLY A 460 -6.12 -6.11 36.76
CA GLY A 460 -7.14 -6.88 37.47
C GLY A 460 -7.03 -8.37 37.22
N GLY A 461 -6.75 -8.77 35.97
CA GLY A 461 -6.49 -10.17 35.59
C GLY A 461 -5.26 -10.76 36.29
N ILE A 462 -4.16 -10.00 36.32
CA ILE A 462 -2.94 -10.42 37.05
C ILE A 462 -3.20 -10.58 38.56
N VAL A 463 -3.92 -9.63 39.17
CA VAL A 463 -4.26 -9.72 40.59
C VAL A 463 -5.15 -10.92 40.87
N ALA A 464 -6.16 -11.20 40.02
CA ALA A 464 -7.00 -12.39 40.12
C ALA A 464 -6.18 -13.69 40.01
N LEU A 465 -5.24 -13.74 39.06
CA LEU A 465 -4.34 -14.88 38.87
C LEU A 465 -3.46 -15.11 40.11
N ILE A 466 -2.88 -14.06 40.66
CA ILE A 466 -2.04 -14.14 41.88
C ILE A 466 -2.87 -14.62 43.07
N ILE A 467 -4.12 -14.18 43.19
CA ILE A 467 -5.02 -14.63 44.28
C ILE A 467 -5.40 -16.11 44.11
N PHE A 468 -5.65 -16.55 42.87
CA PHE A 468 -6.05 -17.94 42.57
C PHE A 468 -4.88 -18.94 42.68
N VAL A 469 -3.65 -18.50 42.39
CA VAL A 469 -2.43 -19.34 42.39
C VAL A 469 -1.80 -19.39 43.80
N ARG A 470 -2.27 -18.61 44.78
CA ARG A 470 -1.75 -18.74 46.15
C ARG A 470 -2.00 -20.17 46.68
N PRO A 471 -0.93 -20.93 47.03
CA PRO A 471 -1.11 -22.23 47.61
C PRO A 471 -1.91 -22.08 48.91
N LYS A 472 -2.98 -22.87 49.05
CA LYS A 472 -3.66 -23.02 50.33
C LYS A 472 -2.60 -23.42 51.38
N ARG A 473 -2.27 -22.49 52.29
CA ARG A 473 -1.52 -22.87 53.46
C ARG A 473 -2.34 -23.91 54.20
N THR A 474 -1.90 -25.14 54.14
CA THR A 474 -2.36 -26.20 55.02
C THR A 474 -1.99 -25.83 56.46
N ALA A 475 -2.99 -25.65 57.30
CA ALA A 475 -2.86 -25.48 58.74
C ALA A 475 -2.45 -26.82 59.38
#